data_aa3df1a5411a6b3c687c52996a787e9a
#
_entry.id   aa3df1a5411a6b3c687c52996a787e9a
#
_cell.length_a   1.000
_cell.length_b   1.000
_cell.length_c   1.000
_cell.angle_alpha   90.00
_cell.angle_beta   90.00
_cell.angle_gamma   90.00
#
_symmetry.space_group_name_H-M   'P 1'
#
loop_
_entity.id
_entity.type
_entity.pdbx_description
1 polymer ?
#
loop_
_entity_poly.entity_id
_entity_poly.type
_entity_poly.pdbx_seq_one_letter_code
_entity_poly.pdbx_strand_id
1 'polypeptide(L)'
;MEKNNNNYHNNINNNNINNDSINNNNDNNKKYHKRNFSMNPEEIKNKLNHTLQTNGEITRNIIFEAEQISYKHYPSKSIDYDDFGFLKKYSKQSINNILNNHEVEVEKSNKRLIKWIKMLNNFSEFKLNHYSKLKSRVRKGIPDSMRSTVWPILAGIDKLRKKDLYKSLVESLEKENKINNCNDEDVIICDLHRTFPKHYLFMEKLGEGQRALYRVLTCYSLYNKNTGYVQGMGFLTAVFLTYMNEENSFWMLDSLMKNYNMESLYMKNFPGLRKTMYVFLCLLKKFFPKCYELLKINKVYPTMYAWQWFITFYSCVLEFKILVRIFDCVFLEGFKIIYRVALGIFKVKENELLKKKNFEHIMDFFKDFTNDIDKEVLLKECFKISFSRKDIKKYEEIYINNINNNKDEVMILVNF
;
A
#
# COMPACT_ATOMS: atom_id res chain seq x y z
N MET A 1 -45.36 36.01 -34.95
CA MET A 1 -44.54 36.53 -36.07
C MET A 1 -43.38 35.56 -36.18
N GLU A 2 -43.55 34.63 -37.00
CA GLU A 2 -42.91 34.30 -38.29
C GLU A 2 -41.52 33.70 -38.11
N LYS A 3 -41.36 32.38 -38.24
CA LYS A 3 -41.17 31.55 -39.46
C LYS A 3 -39.89 31.90 -40.19
N ASN A 4 -38.95 30.92 -40.25
CA ASN A 4 -38.76 30.13 -41.47
C ASN A 4 -37.72 29.01 -41.30
N ASN A 5 -38.18 27.85 -41.76
CA ASN A 5 -37.47 26.67 -42.19
C ASN A 5 -36.48 26.96 -43.30
N ASN A 6 -35.45 26.13 -43.46
CA ASN A 6 -35.24 25.40 -44.72
C ASN A 6 -34.27 24.21 -44.55
N ASN A 7 -34.81 23.07 -44.96
CA ASN A 7 -34.12 21.83 -45.34
C ASN A 7 -33.24 22.01 -46.56
N TYR A 8 -32.17 21.25 -46.72
CA TYR A 8 -31.80 20.61 -47.99
C TYR A 8 -31.22 19.22 -47.80
N HIS A 9 -31.75 18.34 -48.62
CA HIS A 9 -31.53 16.91 -48.79
C HIS A 9 -30.30 16.62 -49.71
N ASN A 10 -29.70 15.44 -49.47
CA ASN A 10 -29.18 14.44 -50.42
C ASN A 10 -28.10 14.80 -51.41
N ASN A 11 -27.01 14.03 -51.44
CA ASN A 11 -26.81 13.05 -52.51
C ASN A 11 -25.70 12.05 -52.23
N ILE A 12 -26.02 10.82 -52.56
CA ILE A 12 -25.22 9.61 -52.66
C ILE A 12 -24.25 9.74 -53.82
N ASN A 13 -23.01 9.26 -53.69
CA ASN A 13 -22.33 8.57 -54.78
C ASN A 13 -21.27 7.59 -54.28
N ASN A 14 -21.51 6.34 -54.62
CA ASN A 14 -20.57 5.22 -54.66
C ASN A 14 -19.40 5.49 -55.55
N ASN A 15 -18.18 5.10 -55.14
CA ASN A 15 -17.21 4.56 -56.07
C ASN A 15 -16.32 3.52 -55.37
N ASN A 16 -16.51 2.28 -55.84
CA ASN A 16 -15.56 1.16 -55.70
C ASN A 16 -14.24 1.50 -56.32
N ILE A 17 -13.11 1.31 -55.62
CA ILE A 17 -11.82 0.99 -56.22
C ILE A 17 -11.06 0.04 -55.28
N ASN A 18 -10.94 -1.18 -55.73
CA ASN A 18 -9.95 -2.23 -55.61
C ASN A 18 -9.06 -2.33 -54.37
N ASN A 19 -9.23 -3.47 -53.74
CA ASN A 19 -8.20 -4.23 -53.04
C ASN A 19 -7.01 -4.46 -53.97
N ASP A 20 -5.80 -4.15 -53.48
CA ASP A 20 -4.65 -5.09 -53.42
C ASP A 20 -3.46 -4.39 -52.81
N SER A 21 -2.66 -5.15 -52.05
CA SER A 21 -1.36 -4.78 -51.46
C SER A 21 -1.39 -3.90 -50.21
N ILE A 22 -1.61 -4.52 -49.03
CA ILE A 22 -0.87 -4.31 -47.77
C ILE A 22 -1.10 -5.58 -46.90
N ASN A 23 -0.45 -6.66 -47.22
CA ASN A 23 -0.19 -7.76 -46.31
C ASN A 23 1.33 -7.89 -46.21
N ASN A 24 1.93 -7.33 -45.19
CA ASN A 24 3.22 -7.76 -44.62
C ASN A 24 3.74 -6.70 -43.64
N ASN A 25 3.11 -6.58 -42.46
CA ASN A 25 3.75 -5.89 -41.31
C ASN A 25 3.05 -6.17 -39.95
N ASN A 26 2.16 -7.18 -39.89
CA ASN A 26 1.42 -7.45 -38.64
C ASN A 26 1.98 -8.59 -37.79
N ASP A 27 2.99 -9.33 -38.22
CA ASP A 27 3.49 -10.47 -37.42
C ASP A 27 4.56 -10.10 -36.36
N ASN A 28 5.21 -8.95 -36.50
CA ASN A 28 6.18 -8.51 -35.50
C ASN A 28 5.55 -7.87 -34.24
N ASN A 29 4.33 -7.35 -34.33
CA ASN A 29 3.63 -6.77 -33.17
C ASN A 29 2.94 -7.82 -32.27
N LYS A 30 2.63 -9.02 -32.78
CA LYS A 30 2.05 -10.10 -31.95
C LYS A 30 3.05 -10.79 -31.03
N LYS A 31 4.35 -10.73 -31.30
CA LYS A 31 5.40 -11.33 -30.46
C LYS A 31 5.72 -10.50 -29.22
N TYR A 32 5.44 -9.19 -29.21
CA TYR A 32 5.75 -8.32 -28.07
C TYR A 32 4.70 -8.28 -26.96
N HIS A 33 3.48 -8.78 -27.21
CA HIS A 33 2.38 -8.71 -26.24
C HIS A 33 2.33 -9.86 -25.21
N LYS A 34 3.17 -10.89 -25.32
CA LYS A 34 3.14 -12.07 -24.41
C LYS A 34 4.19 -12.07 -23.29
N ARG A 35 5.05 -11.05 -23.14
CA ARG A 35 6.25 -11.16 -22.29
C ARG A 35 6.28 -10.38 -20.99
N ASN A 36 5.15 -9.89 -20.48
CA ASN A 36 5.15 -9.00 -19.31
C ASN A 36 4.55 -9.57 -18.02
N PHE A 37 4.36 -10.88 -17.92
CA PHE A 37 4.07 -11.58 -16.67
C PHE A 37 5.24 -12.49 -16.31
N SER A 38 5.66 -12.42 -15.05
CA SER A 38 6.51 -13.42 -14.44
C SER A 38 5.76 -14.75 -14.41
N MET A 39 5.88 -15.56 -15.42
CA MET A 39 5.21 -16.84 -15.70
C MET A 39 3.70 -16.72 -16.02
N ASN A 40 3.28 -17.41 -17.09
CA ASN A 40 1.88 -17.63 -17.43
C ASN A 40 1.21 -18.38 -16.27
N PRO A 41 -0.04 -18.04 -15.87
CA PRO A 41 -0.79 -18.76 -14.85
C PRO A 41 -0.79 -20.29 -15.06
N GLU A 42 -0.84 -20.76 -16.30
CA GLU A 42 -0.71 -22.19 -16.63
C GLU A 42 0.69 -22.77 -16.38
N GLU A 43 1.75 -22.03 -16.60
CA GLU A 43 3.11 -22.48 -16.26
C GLU A 43 3.33 -22.50 -14.74
N ILE A 44 2.72 -21.55 -14.01
CA ILE A 44 2.67 -21.59 -12.54
C ILE A 44 1.89 -22.80 -12.09
N LYS A 45 0.71 -23.05 -12.70
CA LYS A 45 -0.15 -24.20 -12.42
C LYS A 45 0.56 -25.54 -12.71
N ASN A 46 1.25 -25.66 -13.84
CA ASN A 46 1.96 -26.88 -14.22
C ASN A 46 3.21 -27.15 -13.36
N LYS A 47 3.96 -26.11 -12.99
CA LYS A 47 5.08 -26.26 -12.03
C LYS A 47 4.62 -26.48 -10.61
N LEU A 48 3.48 -25.90 -10.20
CA LEU A 48 2.79 -26.18 -8.94
C LEU A 48 2.30 -27.63 -8.92
N ASN A 49 1.58 -28.10 -9.93
CA ASN A 49 1.05 -29.46 -9.99
C ASN A 49 2.14 -30.52 -9.90
N HIS A 50 3.32 -30.27 -10.47
CA HIS A 50 4.47 -31.19 -10.34
C HIS A 50 5.10 -31.18 -8.93
N THR A 51 4.90 -30.11 -8.15
CA THR A 51 5.42 -29.97 -6.78
C THR A 51 4.35 -30.32 -5.72
N LEU A 52 3.07 -30.46 -6.11
CA LEU A 52 1.88 -30.47 -5.26
C LEU A 52 1.26 -31.84 -5.00
N GLN A 53 1.82 -32.92 -5.52
CA GLN A 53 1.31 -34.28 -5.22
C GLN A 53 1.45 -34.67 -3.74
N THR A 54 1.98 -33.79 -2.88
CA THR A 54 2.34 -34.19 -1.51
C THR A 54 1.71 -33.38 -0.35
N ASN A 55 0.99 -32.23 -0.54
CA ASN A 55 0.40 -31.50 0.61
C ASN A 55 -0.84 -30.64 0.25
N GLY A 56 -2.02 -31.10 0.69
CA GLY A 56 -3.31 -30.79 0.02
C GLY A 56 -4.05 -29.48 0.30
N GLU A 57 -4.05 -28.83 1.47
CA GLU A 57 -5.04 -27.76 1.75
C GLU A 57 -4.55 -26.32 1.50
N ILE A 58 -3.38 -25.98 1.95
CA ILE A 58 -2.80 -24.63 1.75
C ILE A 58 -2.58 -24.34 0.27
N THR A 59 -2.29 -25.37 -0.48
CA THR A 59 -1.98 -25.35 -1.90
C THR A 59 -3.20 -25.09 -2.78
N ARG A 60 -4.38 -25.61 -2.41
CA ARG A 60 -5.64 -25.35 -3.14
C ARG A 60 -6.06 -23.87 -3.03
N ASN A 61 -5.89 -23.28 -1.86
CA ASN A 61 -6.20 -21.87 -1.64
C ASN A 61 -5.27 -20.95 -2.45
N ILE A 62 -3.98 -21.29 -2.54
CA ILE A 62 -2.99 -20.53 -3.35
C ILE A 62 -3.36 -20.57 -4.84
N ILE A 63 -3.78 -21.75 -5.35
CA ILE A 63 -4.19 -21.90 -6.77
C ILE A 63 -5.50 -21.12 -7.02
N PHE A 64 -6.49 -21.27 -6.14
CA PHE A 64 -7.79 -20.64 -6.28
C PHE A 64 -7.71 -19.11 -6.21
N GLU A 65 -6.90 -18.56 -5.30
CA GLU A 65 -6.68 -17.11 -5.21
C GLU A 65 -5.81 -16.58 -6.37
N ALA A 66 -4.85 -17.36 -6.87
CA ALA A 66 -4.10 -17.00 -8.07
C ALA A 66 -5.01 -16.98 -9.31
N GLU A 67 -6.01 -17.87 -9.40
CA GLU A 67 -7.03 -17.83 -10.44
C GLU A 67 -7.96 -16.62 -10.29
N GLN A 68 -8.37 -16.23 -9.09
CA GLN A 68 -9.17 -15.01 -8.85
C GLN A 68 -8.40 -13.73 -9.18
N ILE A 69 -7.10 -13.67 -8.94
CA ILE A 69 -6.25 -12.53 -9.33
C ILE A 69 -6.13 -12.44 -10.86
N SER A 70 -6.13 -13.56 -11.58
CA SER A 70 -6.11 -13.57 -13.04
C SER A 70 -7.41 -13.05 -13.67
N TYR A 71 -8.53 -13.09 -12.94
CA TYR A 71 -9.84 -12.56 -13.35
C TYR A 71 -10.05 -11.08 -13.00
N LYS A 72 -9.26 -10.48 -12.10
CA LYS A 72 -9.23 -9.03 -12.04
C LYS A 72 -8.66 -8.57 -13.38
N HIS A 73 -9.52 -8.08 -14.26
CA HIS A 73 -9.15 -7.42 -15.49
C HIS A 73 -8.17 -6.29 -15.14
N TYR A 74 -6.88 -6.62 -15.11
CA TYR A 74 -5.91 -5.58 -15.39
C TYR A 74 -6.26 -5.11 -16.78
N PRO A 75 -6.56 -3.84 -17.00
CA PRO A 75 -6.75 -3.33 -18.35
C PRO A 75 -5.57 -3.85 -19.14
N SER A 76 -5.88 -4.50 -20.27
CA SER A 76 -4.86 -5.05 -21.18
C SER A 76 -3.79 -4.00 -21.25
N LYS A 77 -2.54 -4.32 -20.91
CA LYS A 77 -1.45 -3.36 -20.66
C LYS A 77 -1.56 -2.20 -21.63
N SER A 78 -2.38 -1.22 -21.29
CA SER A 78 -2.39 0.04 -21.98
C SER A 78 -1.03 0.67 -21.60
N ILE A 79 -0.39 1.29 -22.56
CA ILE A 79 0.89 1.99 -22.42
C ILE A 79 0.88 2.98 -21.23
N ASP A 80 -0.28 3.22 -20.63
CA ASP A 80 -0.58 4.31 -19.70
C ASP A 80 -0.41 4.00 -18.21
N TYR A 81 -0.32 2.72 -17.80
CA TYR A 81 -0.19 2.34 -16.39
C TYR A 81 1.14 1.66 -16.07
N ASP A 82 1.65 1.88 -14.85
CA ASP A 82 2.78 1.14 -14.33
C ASP A 82 2.39 -0.28 -13.88
N ASP A 83 3.37 -1.05 -13.38
CA ASP A 83 3.15 -2.43 -12.94
C ASP A 83 2.22 -2.54 -11.73
N PHE A 84 1.92 -1.43 -11.06
CA PHE A 84 1.03 -1.33 -9.89
C PHE A 84 -0.32 -0.71 -10.22
N GLY A 85 -0.59 -0.32 -11.49
CA GLY A 85 -1.86 0.24 -11.93
C GLY A 85 -1.99 1.76 -11.78
N PHE A 86 -0.89 2.49 -11.58
CA PHE A 86 -0.87 3.95 -11.56
C PHE A 86 -0.55 4.53 -12.93
N LEU A 87 -1.18 5.65 -13.30
CA LEU A 87 -0.90 6.38 -14.53
C LEU A 87 0.59 6.74 -14.61
N LYS A 88 1.25 6.35 -15.70
CA LYS A 88 2.66 6.65 -15.95
C LYS A 88 2.87 8.13 -16.20
N LYS A 89 3.87 8.70 -15.53
CA LYS A 89 4.41 10.00 -15.92
C LYS A 89 5.41 9.76 -17.06
N TYR A 90 5.05 10.17 -18.28
CA TYR A 90 5.95 10.00 -19.44
C TYR A 90 7.19 10.88 -19.34
N SER A 91 8.37 10.25 -19.42
CA SER A 91 9.59 10.91 -19.85
C SER A 91 10.14 10.17 -21.06
N LYS A 92 10.48 10.89 -22.14
CA LYS A 92 10.97 10.34 -23.41
C LYS A 92 12.29 9.53 -23.31
N GLN A 93 13.02 9.64 -22.19
CA GLN A 93 14.31 8.94 -21.98
C GLN A 93 14.18 7.53 -21.40
N SER A 94 12.98 7.11 -20.95
CA SER A 94 12.82 5.86 -20.20
C SER A 94 12.67 4.60 -21.07
N ILE A 95 12.35 4.72 -22.36
CA ILE A 95 11.93 3.57 -23.19
C ILE A 95 13.10 2.63 -23.50
N ASN A 96 14.28 3.15 -23.81
CA ASN A 96 15.43 2.31 -24.19
C ASN A 96 16.13 1.61 -23.03
N ASN A 97 16.07 2.19 -21.81
CA ASN A 97 16.64 1.56 -20.60
C ASN A 97 15.75 0.45 -20.03
N ILE A 98 14.45 0.47 -20.34
CA ILE A 98 13.48 -0.53 -19.87
C ILE A 98 13.67 -1.86 -20.60
N LEU A 99 14.00 -1.84 -21.89
CA LEU A 99 14.09 -3.06 -22.71
C LEU A 99 15.27 -3.95 -22.34
N ASN A 100 16.43 -3.38 -22.04
CA ASN A 100 17.66 -4.15 -21.78
C ASN A 100 17.76 -4.76 -20.37
N ASN A 101 17.00 -4.23 -19.39
CA ASN A 101 17.02 -4.74 -18.01
C ASN A 101 15.88 -5.74 -17.70
N HIS A 102 14.91 -5.85 -18.61
CA HIS A 102 13.65 -6.58 -18.34
C HIS A 102 13.85 -8.10 -18.20
N GLU A 103 14.64 -8.72 -19.05
CA GLU A 103 14.86 -10.19 -19.02
C GLU A 103 15.57 -10.64 -17.73
N VAL A 104 16.55 -9.89 -17.28
CA VAL A 104 17.31 -10.17 -16.05
C VAL A 104 16.43 -9.99 -14.81
N GLU A 105 15.53 -8.99 -14.80
CA GLU A 105 14.59 -8.80 -13.67
C GLU A 105 13.52 -9.88 -13.63
N VAL A 106 13.00 -10.32 -14.78
CA VAL A 106 12.02 -11.42 -14.87
C VAL A 106 12.63 -12.73 -14.35
N GLU A 107 13.85 -13.06 -14.74
CA GLU A 107 14.53 -14.26 -14.27
C GLU A 107 14.79 -14.23 -12.74
N LYS A 108 15.23 -13.09 -12.22
CA LYS A 108 15.39 -12.88 -10.77
C LYS A 108 14.06 -13.01 -10.02
N SER A 109 12.98 -12.47 -10.58
CA SER A 109 11.62 -12.57 -10.03
C SER A 109 11.15 -14.02 -10.00
N ASN A 110 11.32 -14.77 -11.10
CA ASN A 110 10.95 -16.18 -11.18
C ASN A 110 11.75 -17.05 -10.18
N LYS A 111 13.05 -16.83 -10.04
CA LYS A 111 13.88 -17.51 -9.02
C LYS A 111 13.41 -17.20 -7.59
N ARG A 112 12.93 -15.96 -7.33
CA ARG A 112 12.33 -15.60 -6.03
C ARG A 112 11.01 -16.33 -5.82
N LEU A 113 10.12 -16.32 -6.82
CA LEU A 113 8.81 -16.99 -6.76
C LEU A 113 8.93 -18.47 -6.39
N ILE A 114 9.80 -19.22 -7.07
CA ILE A 114 10.05 -20.64 -6.76
C ILE A 114 10.50 -20.83 -5.30
N LYS A 115 11.36 -19.95 -4.78
CA LYS A 115 11.82 -20.03 -3.39
C LYS A 115 10.69 -19.74 -2.39
N TRP A 116 9.77 -18.84 -2.74
CA TRP A 116 8.60 -18.53 -1.91
C TRP A 116 7.60 -19.67 -1.92
N ILE A 117 7.28 -20.26 -3.08
CA ILE A 117 6.39 -21.43 -3.20
C ILE A 117 6.91 -22.56 -2.31
N LYS A 118 8.21 -22.92 -2.44
CA LYS A 118 8.81 -23.97 -1.59
C LYS A 118 8.73 -23.67 -0.09
N MET A 119 8.77 -22.41 0.28
CA MET A 119 8.69 -22.00 1.69
C MET A 119 7.26 -22.04 2.21
N LEU A 120 6.27 -21.70 1.38
CA LEU A 120 4.86 -21.67 1.78
C LEU A 120 4.29 -23.09 1.99
N ASN A 121 4.81 -24.10 1.30
CA ASN A 121 4.37 -25.50 1.49
C ASN A 121 4.52 -25.96 2.95
N ASN A 122 5.45 -25.41 3.71
CA ASN A 122 5.58 -25.68 5.14
C ASN A 122 5.91 -24.39 5.92
N PHE A 123 5.03 -23.38 5.78
CA PHE A 123 5.31 -22.04 6.25
C PHE A 123 5.45 -21.93 7.77
N SER A 124 4.61 -22.64 8.52
CA SER A 124 4.62 -22.59 9.99
C SER A 124 5.96 -23.11 10.55
N GLU A 125 6.41 -24.25 10.07
CA GLU A 125 7.71 -24.80 10.45
C GLU A 125 8.87 -23.91 9.99
N PHE A 126 8.81 -23.39 8.76
CA PHE A 126 9.82 -22.49 8.24
C PHE A 126 9.91 -21.20 9.07
N LYS A 127 8.78 -20.65 9.50
CA LYS A 127 8.71 -19.46 10.36
C LYS A 127 9.35 -19.72 11.74
N LEU A 128 9.13 -20.91 12.31
CA LEU A 128 9.71 -21.31 13.60
C LEU A 128 11.21 -21.53 13.50
N ASN A 129 11.65 -22.36 12.56
CA ASN A 129 13.02 -22.87 12.51
C ASN A 129 13.98 -21.97 11.72
N HIS A 130 13.46 -21.12 10.81
CA HIS A 130 14.25 -20.34 9.86
C HIS A 130 13.84 -18.85 9.81
N TYR A 131 13.46 -18.27 10.95
CA TYR A 131 12.97 -16.90 11.01
C TYR A 131 13.93 -15.86 10.40
N SER A 132 15.24 -15.99 10.65
CA SER A 132 16.25 -15.08 10.08
C SER A 132 16.27 -15.12 8.55
N LYS A 133 16.09 -16.32 7.97
CA LYS A 133 16.01 -16.52 6.51
C LYS A 133 14.70 -15.96 5.94
N LEU A 134 13.58 -16.19 6.63
CA LEU A 134 12.27 -15.59 6.29
C LEU A 134 12.38 -14.06 6.28
N LYS A 135 12.91 -13.49 7.34
CA LYS A 135 13.13 -12.03 7.47
C LYS A 135 13.99 -11.47 6.34
N SER A 136 15.09 -12.15 6.01
CA SER A 136 15.93 -11.74 4.87
C SER A 136 15.17 -11.76 3.55
N ARG A 137 14.32 -12.79 3.32
CA ARG A 137 13.51 -12.88 2.11
C ARG A 137 12.43 -11.80 2.03
N VAL A 138 11.72 -11.55 3.13
CA VAL A 138 10.72 -10.49 3.22
C VAL A 138 11.35 -9.11 2.98
N ARG A 139 12.50 -8.83 3.58
CA ARG A 139 13.23 -7.58 3.36
C ARG A 139 13.72 -7.39 1.92
N LYS A 140 13.96 -8.49 1.17
CA LYS A 140 14.25 -8.45 -0.27
C LYS A 140 12.99 -8.25 -1.12
N GLY A 141 11.81 -8.37 -0.54
CA GLY A 141 10.49 -8.23 -1.13
C GLY A 141 9.81 -9.56 -1.40
N ILE A 142 8.52 -9.58 -1.08
CA ILE A 142 7.59 -10.63 -1.46
C ILE A 142 7.28 -10.45 -2.96
N PRO A 143 7.32 -11.51 -3.78
CA PRO A 143 6.86 -11.44 -5.17
C PRO A 143 5.45 -10.86 -5.25
N ASP A 144 5.21 -10.00 -6.22
CA ASP A 144 3.96 -9.25 -6.31
C ASP A 144 2.73 -10.17 -6.35
N SER A 145 2.80 -11.23 -7.16
CA SER A 145 1.75 -12.25 -7.28
C SER A 145 1.47 -13.06 -6.02
N MET A 146 2.30 -12.94 -4.97
CA MET A 146 2.15 -13.72 -3.74
C MET A 146 1.69 -12.88 -2.55
N ARG A 147 1.58 -11.55 -2.68
CA ARG A 147 1.17 -10.70 -1.57
C ARG A 147 -0.24 -11.00 -1.09
N SER A 148 -1.16 -11.29 -2.01
CA SER A 148 -2.54 -11.69 -1.69
C SER A 148 -2.61 -12.90 -0.74
N THR A 149 -1.66 -13.82 -0.85
CA THR A 149 -1.58 -15.02 0.00
C THR A 149 -0.70 -14.80 1.23
N VAL A 150 0.46 -14.16 1.05
CA VAL A 150 1.47 -14.08 2.11
C VAL A 150 1.10 -13.04 3.17
N TRP A 151 0.53 -11.90 2.79
CA TRP A 151 0.12 -10.88 3.75
C TRP A 151 -0.93 -11.37 4.75
N PRO A 152 -2.04 -12.03 4.32
CA PRO A 152 -2.99 -12.65 5.23
C PRO A 152 -2.35 -13.62 6.23
N ILE A 153 -1.48 -14.49 5.75
CA ILE A 153 -0.78 -15.48 6.59
C ILE A 153 0.13 -14.77 7.63
N LEU A 154 0.92 -13.79 7.19
CA LEU A 154 1.80 -13.03 8.09
C LEU A 154 1.01 -12.20 9.10
N ALA A 155 -0.07 -11.60 8.66
CA ALA A 155 -0.99 -10.79 9.48
C ALA A 155 -1.83 -11.65 10.42
N GLY A 156 -2.00 -12.95 10.15
CA GLY A 156 -2.75 -13.89 11.00
C GLY A 156 -4.25 -13.62 10.98
N ILE A 157 -4.80 -13.21 9.82
CA ILE A 157 -6.23 -12.87 9.70
C ILE A 157 -7.15 -14.05 9.98
N ASP A 158 -6.72 -15.29 9.69
CA ASP A 158 -7.53 -16.50 9.90
C ASP A 158 -7.97 -16.67 11.36
N LYS A 159 -7.16 -16.19 12.32
CA LYS A 159 -7.49 -16.22 13.74
C LYS A 159 -8.53 -15.16 14.15
N LEU A 160 -8.68 -14.11 13.35
CA LEU A 160 -9.61 -13.01 13.57
C LEU A 160 -10.92 -13.23 12.81
N ARG A 161 -10.88 -13.98 11.73
CA ARG A 161 -12.00 -14.21 10.83
C ARG A 161 -13.17 -14.86 11.57
N LYS A 162 -14.34 -14.23 11.46
CA LYS A 162 -15.61 -14.76 11.91
C LYS A 162 -16.42 -15.13 10.68
N LYS A 163 -16.91 -16.38 10.66
CA LYS A 163 -17.70 -16.91 9.53
C LYS A 163 -18.89 -15.99 9.24
N ASP A 164 -19.10 -15.71 7.98
CA ASP A 164 -20.22 -14.93 7.41
C ASP A 164 -20.40 -13.50 7.98
N LEU A 165 -19.53 -13.02 8.88
CA LEU A 165 -19.68 -11.69 9.50
C LEU A 165 -19.60 -10.57 8.46
N TYR A 166 -18.56 -10.56 7.62
CA TYR A 166 -18.41 -9.51 6.61
C TYR A 166 -19.61 -9.49 5.65
N LYS A 167 -20.05 -10.67 5.23
CA LYS A 167 -21.22 -10.83 4.37
C LYS A 167 -22.48 -10.25 5.01
N SER A 168 -22.75 -10.57 6.28
CA SER A 168 -23.90 -10.06 7.02
C SER A 168 -23.86 -8.53 7.20
N LEU A 169 -22.68 -7.95 7.39
CA LEU A 169 -22.53 -6.50 7.45
C LEU A 169 -22.84 -5.84 6.09
N VAL A 170 -22.37 -6.40 4.99
CA VAL A 170 -22.68 -5.90 3.64
C VAL A 170 -24.18 -6.01 3.35
N GLU A 171 -24.82 -7.16 3.64
CA GLU A 171 -26.25 -7.34 3.45
C GLU A 171 -27.08 -6.36 4.29
N SER A 172 -26.61 -5.99 5.49
CA SER A 172 -27.26 -4.96 6.32
C SER A 172 -27.14 -3.58 5.67
N LEU A 173 -25.99 -3.23 5.10
CA LEU A 173 -25.82 -1.97 4.37
C LEU A 173 -26.72 -1.86 3.14
N GLU A 174 -26.96 -2.98 2.42
CA GLU A 174 -27.79 -3.01 1.23
C GLU A 174 -29.31 -2.91 1.56
N LYS A 175 -29.74 -3.48 2.69
CA LYS A 175 -31.15 -3.46 3.12
C LYS A 175 -31.57 -2.10 3.68
N GLU A 176 -30.69 -1.44 4.38
CA GLU A 176 -30.92 -0.13 4.95
C GLU A 176 -30.61 0.95 3.92
N ASN A 177 -31.56 1.26 2.99
CA ASN A 177 -31.45 2.34 2.00
C ASN A 177 -31.17 3.75 2.58
N LYS A 178 -30.99 3.86 3.89
CA LYS A 178 -30.51 5.02 4.63
C LYS A 178 -29.62 4.52 5.76
N ILE A 179 -28.33 4.68 5.62
CA ILE A 179 -27.34 4.35 6.64
C ILE A 179 -27.42 5.41 7.76
N ASN A 180 -28.56 5.46 8.43
CA ASN A 180 -28.77 6.36 9.59
C ASN A 180 -27.89 5.96 10.80
N ASN A 181 -27.07 4.91 10.70
CA ASN A 181 -26.29 4.35 11.81
C ASN A 181 -24.77 4.48 11.66
N CYS A 182 -24.25 4.97 10.53
CA CYS A 182 -22.82 5.21 10.36
C CYS A 182 -22.50 6.69 10.47
N ASN A 183 -22.10 7.12 11.65
CA ASN A 183 -21.69 8.52 11.91
C ASN A 183 -20.47 8.97 11.07
N ASP A 184 -19.75 8.01 10.48
CA ASP A 184 -18.51 8.25 9.74
C ASP A 184 -18.71 8.28 8.23
N GLU A 185 -19.94 8.08 7.73
CA GLU A 185 -20.22 7.90 6.30
C GLU A 185 -19.76 9.08 5.45
N ASP A 186 -20.09 10.30 5.86
CA ASP A 186 -19.72 11.51 5.12
C ASP A 186 -18.19 11.66 5.02
N VAL A 187 -17.48 11.30 6.09
CA VAL A 187 -16.01 11.34 6.12
C VAL A 187 -15.44 10.26 5.19
N ILE A 188 -16.01 9.06 5.19
CA ILE A 188 -15.62 7.97 4.27
C ILE A 188 -15.81 8.41 2.83
N ILE A 189 -16.97 8.95 2.48
CA ILE A 189 -17.28 9.41 1.11
C ILE A 189 -16.29 10.48 0.64
N CYS A 190 -15.96 11.44 1.50
CA CYS A 190 -14.95 12.46 1.20
C CYS A 190 -13.56 11.84 0.94
N ASP A 191 -13.21 10.76 1.65
CA ASP A 191 -11.91 10.10 1.52
C ASP A 191 -11.80 9.22 0.26
N LEU A 192 -12.92 8.72 -0.28
CA LEU A 192 -12.91 7.88 -1.50
C LEU A 192 -12.21 8.59 -2.66
N HIS A 193 -12.52 9.87 -2.89
CA HIS A 193 -12.02 10.63 -4.03
C HIS A 193 -10.54 10.99 -3.93
N ARG A 194 -9.99 11.06 -2.73
CA ARG A 194 -8.58 11.40 -2.50
C ARG A 194 -7.67 10.19 -2.30
N THR A 195 -8.26 8.98 -2.21
CA THR A 195 -7.51 7.74 -2.02
C THR A 195 -7.05 7.19 -3.36
N PHE A 196 -5.75 7.29 -3.64
CA PHE A 196 -5.11 6.86 -4.89
C PHE A 196 -5.85 7.29 -6.18
N PRO A 197 -6.12 8.59 -6.39
CA PRO A 197 -6.94 9.08 -7.51
C PRO A 197 -6.31 8.84 -8.90
N LYS A 198 -5.04 8.41 -8.96
CA LYS A 198 -4.34 8.06 -10.21
C LYS A 198 -4.22 6.56 -10.43
N HIS A 199 -4.76 5.74 -9.53
CA HIS A 199 -4.76 4.29 -9.67
C HIS A 199 -6.02 3.85 -10.43
N TYR A 200 -5.87 2.97 -11.45
CA TYR A 200 -6.98 2.56 -12.33
C TYR A 200 -8.21 2.04 -11.57
N LEU A 201 -8.01 1.39 -10.43
CA LEU A 201 -9.09 0.84 -9.60
C LEU A 201 -9.91 1.93 -8.89
N PHE A 202 -9.30 3.07 -8.54
CA PHE A 202 -9.92 4.11 -7.70
C PHE A 202 -10.13 5.44 -8.41
N MET A 203 -9.66 5.60 -9.66
CA MET A 203 -9.76 6.86 -10.41
C MET A 203 -11.18 7.18 -10.87
N GLU A 204 -11.98 6.16 -11.13
CA GLU A 204 -13.36 6.32 -11.57
C GLU A 204 -14.24 6.66 -10.37
N LYS A 205 -14.97 7.79 -10.47
CA LYS A 205 -15.89 8.23 -9.41
C LYS A 205 -17.04 7.22 -9.29
N LEU A 206 -17.23 6.67 -8.08
CA LEU A 206 -18.21 5.62 -7.79
C LEU A 206 -18.00 4.34 -8.62
N GLY A 207 -16.82 4.15 -9.21
CA GLY A 207 -16.42 2.91 -9.86
C GLY A 207 -16.30 1.76 -8.87
N GLU A 208 -16.04 0.55 -9.39
CA GLU A 208 -16.03 -0.68 -8.59
C GLU A 208 -15.08 -0.60 -7.41
N GLY A 209 -13.86 -0.06 -7.61
CA GLY A 209 -12.87 0.08 -6.54
C GLY A 209 -13.27 1.06 -5.45
N GLN A 210 -13.88 2.19 -5.80
CA GLN A 210 -14.40 3.13 -4.80
C GLN A 210 -15.58 2.54 -4.02
N ARG A 211 -16.47 1.79 -4.69
CA ARG A 211 -17.58 1.09 -4.02
C ARG A 211 -17.08 -0.01 -3.09
N ALA A 212 -16.08 -0.79 -3.50
CA ALA A 212 -15.44 -1.78 -2.65
C ALA A 212 -14.78 -1.14 -1.42
N LEU A 213 -14.06 -0.04 -1.64
CA LEU A 213 -13.44 0.74 -0.55
C LEU A 213 -14.49 1.27 0.43
N TYR A 214 -15.58 1.84 -0.07
CA TYR A 214 -16.71 2.30 0.73
C TYR A 214 -17.29 1.16 1.58
N ARG A 215 -17.64 0.02 0.98
CA ARG A 215 -18.22 -1.12 1.71
C ARG A 215 -17.29 -1.62 2.82
N VAL A 216 -16.00 -1.79 2.53
CA VAL A 216 -15.04 -2.27 3.54
C VAL A 216 -14.92 -1.29 4.70
N LEU A 217 -14.80 0.01 4.43
CA LEU A 217 -14.63 1.03 5.46
C LEU A 217 -15.89 1.22 6.31
N THR A 218 -17.07 1.25 5.69
CA THR A 218 -18.35 1.38 6.40
C THR A 218 -18.63 0.15 7.24
N CYS A 219 -18.44 -1.06 6.69
CA CYS A 219 -18.53 -2.29 7.48
C CYS A 219 -17.56 -2.30 8.65
N TYR A 220 -16.34 -1.78 8.47
CA TYR A 220 -15.37 -1.72 9.56
C TYR A 220 -15.77 -0.73 10.65
N SER A 221 -16.26 0.45 10.28
CA SER A 221 -16.77 1.44 11.21
C SER A 221 -17.94 0.89 12.07
N LEU A 222 -18.86 0.17 11.44
CA LEU A 222 -19.95 -0.50 12.14
C LEU A 222 -19.49 -1.63 13.07
N TYR A 223 -18.46 -2.37 12.65
CA TYR A 223 -17.91 -3.49 13.41
C TYR A 223 -17.08 -3.05 14.62
N ASN A 224 -16.20 -2.06 14.45
CA ASN A 224 -15.33 -1.56 15.50
C ASN A 224 -15.75 -0.14 15.92
N LYS A 225 -16.76 -0.07 16.77
CA LYS A 225 -17.31 1.21 17.28
C LYS A 225 -16.33 2.01 18.16
N ASN A 226 -15.26 1.38 18.67
CA ASN A 226 -14.27 2.07 19.49
C ASN A 226 -13.39 3.01 18.66
N THR A 227 -13.08 2.61 17.44
CA THR A 227 -12.30 3.43 16.50
C THR A 227 -13.19 4.13 15.49
N GLY A 228 -14.28 3.50 15.07
CA GLY A 228 -15.06 3.95 13.93
C GLY A 228 -14.21 4.03 12.67
N TYR A 229 -14.47 5.04 11.85
CA TYR A 229 -13.61 5.42 10.74
C TYR A 229 -12.80 6.66 11.08
N VAL A 230 -11.52 6.63 10.80
CA VAL A 230 -10.63 7.78 10.91
C VAL A 230 -9.93 8.01 9.58
N GLN A 231 -9.83 9.28 9.19
CA GLN A 231 -9.12 9.71 7.99
C GLN A 231 -7.72 9.09 7.93
N GLY A 232 -7.42 8.44 6.80
CA GLY A 232 -6.18 7.70 6.60
C GLY A 232 -6.34 6.18 6.56
N MET A 233 -7.38 5.60 7.20
CA MET A 233 -7.69 4.18 7.07
C MET A 233 -8.00 3.78 5.62
N GLY A 234 -8.59 4.70 4.84
CA GLY A 234 -8.86 4.49 3.42
C GLY A 234 -7.61 4.13 2.63
N PHE A 235 -6.47 4.78 2.88
CA PHE A 235 -5.22 4.46 2.20
C PHE A 235 -4.72 3.04 2.48
N LEU A 236 -4.80 2.58 3.74
CA LEU A 236 -4.42 1.23 4.13
C LEU A 236 -5.30 0.18 3.43
N THR A 237 -6.61 0.40 3.51
CA THR A 237 -7.62 -0.48 2.91
C THR A 237 -7.48 -0.53 1.39
N ALA A 238 -7.24 0.60 0.74
CA ALA A 238 -7.03 0.66 -0.70
C ALA A 238 -5.79 -0.15 -1.13
N VAL A 239 -4.68 -0.12 -0.36
CA VAL A 239 -3.53 -1.00 -0.63
C VAL A 239 -3.94 -2.47 -0.57
N PHE A 240 -4.79 -2.88 0.37
CA PHE A 240 -5.24 -4.28 0.44
C PHE A 240 -6.13 -4.64 -0.74
N LEU A 241 -7.07 -3.77 -1.12
CA LEU A 241 -7.96 -3.98 -2.26
C LEU A 241 -7.22 -4.09 -3.61
N THR A 242 -5.99 -3.58 -3.73
CA THR A 242 -5.19 -3.81 -4.93
C THR A 242 -4.66 -5.24 -5.04
N TYR A 243 -4.63 -6.00 -3.94
CA TYR A 243 -4.10 -7.36 -3.89
C TYR A 243 -5.15 -8.43 -3.56
N MET A 244 -6.24 -8.09 -2.89
CA MET A 244 -7.19 -9.08 -2.39
C MET A 244 -8.63 -8.58 -2.42
N ASN A 245 -9.59 -9.49 -2.22
CA ASN A 245 -11.01 -9.18 -2.15
C ASN A 245 -11.39 -8.35 -0.91
N GLU A 246 -12.62 -7.88 -0.87
CA GLU A 246 -13.14 -7.01 0.18
C GLU A 246 -13.08 -7.66 1.56
N GLU A 247 -13.50 -8.93 1.67
CA GLU A 247 -13.50 -9.63 2.96
C GLU A 247 -12.09 -9.78 3.53
N ASN A 248 -11.13 -10.20 2.70
CA ASN A 248 -9.73 -10.27 3.13
C ASN A 248 -9.19 -8.88 3.51
N SER A 249 -9.55 -7.84 2.76
CA SER A 249 -9.14 -6.46 3.05
C SER A 249 -9.72 -5.96 4.38
N PHE A 250 -10.96 -6.32 4.69
CA PHE A 250 -11.61 -6.04 5.98
C PHE A 250 -10.82 -6.70 7.14
N TRP A 251 -10.51 -7.99 7.02
CA TRP A 251 -9.76 -8.70 8.05
C TRP A 251 -8.30 -8.27 8.16
N MET A 252 -7.70 -7.81 7.05
CA MET A 252 -6.37 -7.18 7.09
C MET A 252 -6.39 -5.88 7.87
N LEU A 253 -7.43 -5.04 7.70
CA LEU A 253 -7.59 -3.81 8.48
C LEU A 253 -7.78 -4.13 9.96
N ASP A 254 -8.65 -5.09 10.30
CA ASP A 254 -8.86 -5.56 11.67
C ASP A 254 -7.57 -6.11 12.30
N SER A 255 -6.77 -6.83 11.52
CA SER A 255 -5.47 -7.32 11.97
C SER A 255 -4.50 -6.19 12.29
N LEU A 256 -4.43 -5.13 11.49
CA LEU A 256 -3.60 -3.97 11.82
C LEU A 256 -4.00 -3.37 13.17
N MET A 257 -5.27 -3.26 13.44
CA MET A 257 -5.74 -2.71 14.70
C MET A 257 -5.40 -3.61 15.88
N LYS A 258 -5.67 -4.92 15.79
CA LYS A 258 -5.54 -5.89 16.90
C LYS A 258 -4.15 -6.50 17.01
N ASN A 259 -3.63 -7.11 15.94
CA ASN A 259 -2.37 -7.86 15.98
C ASN A 259 -1.13 -6.94 15.95
N TYR A 260 -1.28 -5.72 15.41
CA TYR A 260 -0.21 -4.72 15.35
C TYR A 260 -0.39 -3.56 16.34
N ASN A 261 -1.43 -3.63 17.21
CA ASN A 261 -1.75 -2.67 18.26
C ASN A 261 -1.91 -1.22 17.75
N MET A 262 -2.53 -1.07 16.57
CA MET A 262 -2.72 0.25 15.97
C MET A 262 -4.01 0.94 16.41
N GLU A 263 -4.92 0.23 17.08
CA GLU A 263 -6.22 0.77 17.47
C GLU A 263 -6.10 2.13 18.18
N SER A 264 -5.18 2.25 19.13
CA SER A 264 -4.94 3.51 19.85
C SER A 264 -4.49 4.68 18.97
N LEU A 265 -3.97 4.43 17.76
CA LEU A 265 -3.61 5.47 16.80
C LEU A 265 -4.85 6.16 16.21
N TYR A 266 -5.99 5.45 16.20
CA TYR A 266 -7.24 5.88 15.58
C TYR A 266 -8.37 6.16 16.60
N MET A 267 -8.13 5.93 17.89
CA MET A 267 -9.09 6.28 18.93
C MET A 267 -9.26 7.79 19.05
N LYS A 268 -10.40 8.24 19.59
CA LYS A 268 -10.69 9.64 19.89
C LYS A 268 -9.52 10.30 20.63
N ASN A 269 -9.15 11.50 20.21
CA ASN A 269 -7.99 12.26 20.71
C ASN A 269 -6.62 11.64 20.46
N PHE A 270 -6.53 10.59 19.64
CA PHE A 270 -5.30 10.00 19.13
C PHE A 270 -4.22 9.67 20.19
N PRO A 271 -4.57 8.99 21.31
CA PRO A 271 -3.62 8.76 22.41
C PRO A 271 -2.38 7.96 21.97
N GLY A 272 -2.58 6.96 21.14
CA GLY A 272 -1.48 6.16 20.60
C GLY A 272 -0.60 6.94 19.62
N LEU A 273 -1.20 7.84 18.83
CA LEU A 273 -0.46 8.66 17.88
C LEU A 273 0.46 9.67 18.59
N ARG A 274 -0.02 10.33 19.63
CA ARG A 274 0.81 11.22 20.48
C ARG A 274 2.01 10.47 21.07
N LYS A 275 1.76 9.29 21.64
CA LYS A 275 2.83 8.41 22.13
C LYS A 275 3.81 8.02 21.03
N THR A 276 3.31 7.70 19.85
CA THR A 276 4.13 7.37 18.67
C THR A 276 5.00 8.54 18.23
N MET A 277 4.47 9.76 18.20
CA MET A 277 5.24 10.97 17.88
C MET A 277 6.35 11.21 18.90
N TYR A 278 6.08 11.01 20.19
CA TYR A 278 7.10 11.12 21.23
C TYR A 278 8.23 10.09 21.07
N VAL A 279 7.88 8.83 20.84
CA VAL A 279 8.87 7.76 20.58
C VAL A 279 9.72 8.10 19.36
N PHE A 280 9.06 8.57 18.27
CA PHE A 280 9.78 8.99 17.08
C PHE A 280 10.76 10.13 17.36
N LEU A 281 10.37 11.13 18.14
CA LEU A 281 11.23 12.24 18.55
C LEU A 281 12.46 11.76 19.33
N CYS A 282 12.27 10.84 20.28
CA CYS A 282 13.37 10.24 21.03
C CYS A 282 14.34 9.47 20.13
N LEU A 283 13.80 8.72 19.16
CA LEU A 283 14.62 8.01 18.19
C LEU A 283 15.34 8.98 17.25
N LEU A 284 14.68 10.04 16.79
CA LEU A 284 15.29 11.09 15.97
C LEU A 284 16.45 11.76 16.69
N LYS A 285 16.25 12.16 17.96
CA LYS A 285 17.31 12.73 18.81
C LYS A 285 18.50 11.78 18.94
N LYS A 286 18.24 10.48 19.11
CA LYS A 286 19.29 9.45 19.27
C LYS A 286 20.11 9.26 18.01
N PHE A 287 19.46 9.16 16.83
CA PHE A 287 20.11 8.78 15.58
C PHE A 287 20.54 9.96 14.70
N PHE A 288 19.82 11.09 14.79
CA PHE A 288 20.01 12.29 13.98
C PHE A 288 19.95 13.56 14.84
N PRO A 289 20.89 13.72 15.80
CA PRO A 289 20.87 14.83 16.76
C PRO A 289 20.91 16.21 16.08
N LYS A 290 21.64 16.36 14.98
CA LYS A 290 21.71 17.63 14.24
C LYS A 290 20.35 18.01 13.62
N CYS A 291 19.65 17.03 13.02
CA CYS A 291 18.31 17.27 12.49
C CYS A 291 17.32 17.58 13.62
N TYR A 292 17.40 16.83 14.74
CA TYR A 292 16.55 17.09 15.91
C TYR A 292 16.73 18.52 16.43
N GLU A 293 17.97 19.00 16.61
CA GLU A 293 18.22 20.37 17.08
C GLU A 293 17.76 21.43 16.08
N LEU A 294 17.98 21.21 14.78
CA LEU A 294 17.46 22.10 13.74
C LEU A 294 15.92 22.27 13.84
N LEU A 295 15.20 21.15 13.94
CA LEU A 295 13.74 21.16 14.05
C LEU A 295 13.28 21.81 15.37
N LYS A 296 13.96 21.51 16.48
CA LYS A 296 13.67 22.08 17.81
C LYS A 296 13.83 23.61 17.83
N ILE A 297 14.96 24.13 17.33
CA ILE A 297 15.24 25.56 17.28
C ILE A 297 14.19 26.30 16.45
N ASN A 298 13.76 25.69 15.33
CA ASN A 298 12.74 26.27 14.45
C ASN A 298 11.30 25.93 14.88
N LYS A 299 11.07 25.29 16.04
CA LYS A 299 9.76 24.91 16.57
C LYS A 299 8.96 24.03 15.61
N VAL A 300 9.62 23.19 14.82
CA VAL A 300 8.98 22.24 13.91
C VAL A 300 8.79 20.91 14.64
N TYR A 301 7.55 20.58 14.98
CA TYR A 301 7.19 19.38 15.72
C TYR A 301 6.74 18.24 14.79
N PRO A 302 6.92 16.96 15.18
CA PRO A 302 6.50 15.79 14.37
C PRO A 302 5.04 15.81 13.95
N THR A 303 4.17 16.38 14.76
CA THR A 303 2.75 16.56 14.48
C THR A 303 2.46 17.45 13.26
N MET A 304 3.40 18.30 12.86
CA MET A 304 3.25 19.17 11.70
C MET A 304 3.57 18.47 10.37
N TYR A 305 4.39 17.39 10.38
CA TYR A 305 4.86 16.79 9.14
C TYR A 305 4.76 15.25 9.11
N ALA A 306 4.85 14.57 10.26
CA ALA A 306 5.03 13.12 10.30
C ALA A 306 3.79 12.31 10.69
N TRP A 307 2.74 12.92 11.25
CA TRP A 307 1.58 12.18 11.75
C TRP A 307 0.93 11.28 10.68
N GLN A 308 0.80 11.78 9.44
CA GLN A 308 0.26 11.02 8.33
C GLN A 308 1.13 9.81 7.97
N TRP A 309 2.46 9.90 8.15
CA TRP A 309 3.37 8.79 7.87
C TRP A 309 3.03 7.56 8.69
N PHE A 310 2.65 7.77 9.94
CA PHE A 310 2.39 6.70 10.88
C PHE A 310 0.99 6.11 10.76
N ILE A 311 -0.04 6.93 10.53
CA ILE A 311 -1.42 6.44 10.41
C ILE A 311 -1.72 5.82 9.04
N THR A 312 -0.99 6.20 8.00
CA THR A 312 -1.19 5.68 6.63
C THR A 312 -0.08 4.72 6.19
N PHE A 313 0.89 4.42 7.03
CA PHE A 313 2.10 3.67 6.65
C PHE A 313 2.78 4.24 5.40
N TYR A 314 2.84 5.58 5.33
CA TYR A 314 3.40 6.32 4.20
C TYR A 314 2.60 6.24 2.90
N SER A 315 1.38 5.66 2.90
CA SER A 315 0.59 5.49 1.67
C SER A 315 0.22 6.79 0.99
N CYS A 316 0.18 7.90 1.73
CA CYS A 316 -0.11 9.22 1.18
C CYS A 316 1.14 10.00 0.70
N VAL A 317 2.35 9.52 1.00
CA VAL A 317 3.59 10.28 0.74
C VAL A 317 4.62 9.54 -0.10
N LEU A 318 4.71 8.21 -0.03
CA LEU A 318 5.68 7.41 -0.78
C LEU A 318 5.05 6.77 -2.01
N GLU A 319 5.87 6.58 -3.04
CA GLU A 319 5.45 5.83 -4.22
C GLU A 319 5.04 4.40 -3.89
N PHE A 320 4.03 3.90 -4.57
CA PHE A 320 3.43 2.58 -4.30
C PHE A 320 4.45 1.43 -4.33
N LYS A 321 5.44 1.48 -5.24
CA LYS A 321 6.53 0.49 -5.31
C LYS A 321 7.39 0.42 -4.04
N ILE A 322 7.52 1.54 -3.30
CA ILE A 322 8.21 1.59 -2.00
C ILE A 322 7.27 1.08 -0.92
N LEU A 323 6.04 1.54 -0.97
CA LEU A 323 4.99 1.27 -0.01
C LEU A 323 4.76 -0.24 0.19
N VAL A 324 4.56 -1.01 -0.89
CA VAL A 324 4.32 -2.46 -0.79
C VAL A 324 5.49 -3.20 -0.12
N ARG A 325 6.72 -2.71 -0.28
CA ARG A 325 7.90 -3.26 0.40
C ARG A 325 7.91 -2.96 1.90
N ILE A 326 7.39 -1.80 2.30
CA ILE A 326 7.18 -1.44 3.71
C ILE A 326 6.15 -2.38 4.31
N PHE A 327 5.00 -2.59 3.65
CA PHE A 327 3.96 -3.53 4.11
C PHE A 327 4.49 -4.96 4.24
N ASP A 328 5.27 -5.45 3.26
CA ASP A 328 5.96 -6.75 3.36
C ASP A 328 6.69 -6.88 4.71
N CYS A 329 7.45 -5.86 5.08
CA CYS A 329 8.24 -5.85 6.31
C CYS A 329 7.40 -5.64 7.58
N VAL A 330 6.37 -4.80 7.52
CA VAL A 330 5.46 -4.54 8.65
C VAL A 330 4.76 -5.82 9.08
N PHE A 331 4.22 -6.60 8.14
CA PHE A 331 3.50 -7.83 8.46
C PHE A 331 4.39 -8.89 9.13
N LEU A 332 5.70 -8.89 8.89
CA LEU A 332 6.61 -9.81 9.57
C LEU A 332 7.23 -9.23 10.84
N GLU A 333 7.69 -7.98 10.79
CA GLU A 333 8.52 -7.39 11.87
C GLU A 333 7.73 -6.45 12.80
N GLY A 334 6.50 -6.06 12.42
CA GLY A 334 5.61 -5.20 13.19
C GLY A 334 5.89 -3.71 13.02
N PHE A 335 5.20 -2.90 13.80
CA PHE A 335 5.14 -1.44 13.72
C PHE A 335 6.51 -0.74 13.81
N LYS A 336 7.53 -1.36 14.40
CA LYS A 336 8.90 -0.78 14.44
C LYS A 336 9.48 -0.47 13.06
N ILE A 337 8.98 -1.11 12.00
CA ILE A 337 9.37 -0.81 10.61
C ILE A 337 8.97 0.61 10.24
N ILE A 338 7.82 1.08 10.70
CA ILE A 338 7.34 2.44 10.44
C ILE A 338 8.31 3.48 11.01
N TYR A 339 8.79 3.28 12.25
CA TYR A 339 9.86 4.13 12.80
C TYR A 339 11.16 4.07 11.99
N ARG A 340 11.54 2.87 11.51
CA ARG A 340 12.75 2.73 10.68
C ARG A 340 12.64 3.47 9.37
N VAL A 341 11.46 3.45 8.74
CA VAL A 341 11.23 4.20 7.50
C VAL A 341 11.33 5.71 7.76
N ALA A 342 10.74 6.22 8.85
CA ALA A 342 10.89 7.61 9.25
C ALA A 342 12.37 8.02 9.38
N LEU A 343 13.12 7.24 10.14
CA LEU A 343 14.56 7.49 10.33
C LEU A 343 15.36 7.30 9.04
N GLY A 344 14.97 6.35 8.18
CA GLY A 344 15.58 6.14 6.87
C GLY A 344 15.40 7.33 5.94
N ILE A 345 14.22 7.97 5.97
CA ILE A 345 13.96 9.22 5.25
C ILE A 345 14.93 10.31 5.74
N PHE A 346 15.05 10.49 7.06
CA PHE A 346 16.01 11.42 7.62
C PHE A 346 17.45 11.09 7.19
N LYS A 347 17.83 9.81 7.17
CA LYS A 347 19.17 9.41 6.72
C LYS A 347 19.45 9.79 5.26
N VAL A 348 18.50 9.54 4.38
CA VAL A 348 18.64 9.83 2.94
C VAL A 348 18.64 11.34 2.67
N LYS A 349 17.84 12.09 3.42
CA LYS A 349 17.61 13.53 3.21
C LYS A 349 18.32 14.44 4.23
N GLU A 350 19.18 13.89 5.09
CA GLU A 350 19.89 14.63 6.15
C GLU A 350 20.59 15.89 5.63
N ASN A 351 21.40 15.74 4.59
CA ASN A 351 22.18 16.84 4.04
C ASN A 351 21.31 17.95 3.42
N GLU A 352 20.17 17.56 2.84
CA GLU A 352 19.23 18.52 2.27
C GLU A 352 18.48 19.28 3.36
N LEU A 353 18.01 18.57 4.38
CA LEU A 353 17.30 19.16 5.51
C LEU A 353 18.20 20.14 6.29
N LEU A 354 19.45 19.77 6.55
CA LEU A 354 20.39 20.62 7.31
C LEU A 354 20.77 21.92 6.61
N LYS A 355 20.49 22.08 5.32
CA LYS A 355 20.66 23.33 4.58
C LYS A 355 19.51 24.32 4.78
N LYS A 356 18.37 23.87 5.34
CA LYS A 356 17.20 24.72 5.57
C LYS A 356 17.46 25.65 6.78
N LYS A 357 17.07 26.92 6.67
CA LYS A 357 17.49 27.94 7.64
C LYS A 357 16.39 28.38 8.62
N ASN A 358 15.13 28.21 8.23
CA ASN A 358 13.98 28.71 9.00
C ASN A 358 12.78 27.75 8.90
N PHE A 359 11.74 28.03 9.67
CA PHE A 359 10.50 27.27 9.73
C PHE A 359 9.89 27.04 8.34
N GLU A 360 9.75 28.07 7.52
CA GLU A 360 9.09 27.99 6.21
C GLU A 360 9.86 27.04 5.26
N HIS A 361 11.17 27.20 5.15
CA HIS A 361 12.00 26.35 4.32
C HIS A 361 12.00 24.88 4.78
N ILE A 362 11.87 24.62 6.09
CA ILE A 362 11.76 23.26 6.63
C ILE A 362 10.38 22.68 6.30
N MET A 363 9.31 23.46 6.44
CA MET A 363 7.96 22.98 6.10
C MET A 363 7.81 22.73 4.60
N ASP A 364 8.38 23.58 3.76
CA ASP A 364 8.41 23.34 2.31
C ASP A 364 9.22 22.09 1.94
N PHE A 365 10.34 21.86 2.61
CA PHE A 365 11.06 20.60 2.45
C PHE A 365 10.17 19.38 2.75
N PHE A 366 9.38 19.40 3.82
CA PHE A 366 8.50 18.27 4.16
C PHE A 366 7.28 18.11 3.23
N LYS A 367 6.97 19.06 2.36
CA LYS A 367 5.95 18.88 1.29
C LYS A 367 6.47 18.02 0.14
N ASP A 368 7.74 18.17 -0.23
CA ASP A 368 8.30 17.63 -1.48
C ASP A 368 9.44 16.62 -1.30
N PHE A 369 9.84 16.29 -0.07
CA PHE A 369 11.03 15.50 0.24
C PHE A 369 11.04 14.09 -0.37
N THR A 370 9.88 13.58 -0.78
CA THR A 370 9.74 12.21 -1.30
C THR A 370 9.95 12.09 -2.80
N ASN A 371 9.98 13.23 -3.54
CA ASN A 371 9.98 13.22 -5.01
C ASN A 371 11.16 12.47 -5.64
N ASP A 372 12.33 12.45 -4.99
CA ASP A 372 13.56 11.86 -5.52
C ASP A 372 14.12 10.73 -4.64
N ILE A 373 13.27 10.07 -3.86
CA ILE A 373 13.72 8.97 -3.00
C ILE A 373 13.82 7.67 -3.81
N ASP A 374 15.07 7.18 -3.99
CA ASP A 374 15.30 5.85 -4.54
C ASP A 374 14.87 4.75 -3.55
N LYS A 375 14.07 3.80 -4.05
CA LYS A 375 13.50 2.70 -3.28
C LYS A 375 14.56 1.83 -2.58
N GLU A 376 15.58 1.41 -3.32
CA GLU A 376 16.58 0.50 -2.78
C GLU A 376 17.52 1.21 -1.80
N VAL A 377 17.82 2.48 -2.06
CA VAL A 377 18.60 3.33 -1.14
C VAL A 377 17.85 3.52 0.16
N LEU A 378 16.57 3.92 0.11
CA LEU A 378 15.75 4.11 1.32
C LEU A 378 15.68 2.84 2.16
N LEU A 379 15.28 1.72 1.55
CA LEU A 379 15.14 0.44 2.27
C LEU A 379 16.47 -0.04 2.86
N LYS A 380 17.58 0.11 2.13
CA LYS A 380 18.92 -0.21 2.62
C LYS A 380 19.28 0.61 3.85
N GLU A 381 19.04 1.92 3.82
CA GLU A 381 19.34 2.79 4.96
C GLU A 381 18.41 2.51 6.16
N CYS A 382 17.10 2.26 5.92
CA CYS A 382 16.17 1.84 6.98
C CYS A 382 16.67 0.61 7.75
N PHE A 383 17.23 -0.38 7.04
CA PHE A 383 17.65 -1.63 7.67
C PHE A 383 19.02 -1.54 8.37
N LYS A 384 19.84 -0.52 8.08
CA LYS A 384 21.07 -0.23 8.81
C LYS A 384 20.80 0.37 10.18
N ILE A 385 19.68 1.08 10.36
CA ILE A 385 19.33 1.71 11.63
C ILE A 385 18.90 0.62 12.61
N SER A 386 19.69 0.41 13.66
CA SER A 386 19.48 -0.66 14.62
C SER A 386 18.92 -0.15 15.94
N PHE A 387 17.67 -0.53 16.22
CA PHE A 387 17.05 -0.43 17.55
C PHE A 387 16.07 -1.58 17.75
N SER A 388 15.77 -1.88 18.99
CA SER A 388 14.95 -3.02 19.40
C SER A 388 13.53 -2.59 19.77
N ARG A 389 12.63 -3.57 19.96
CA ARG A 389 11.32 -3.32 20.59
C ARG A 389 11.45 -2.86 22.04
N LYS A 390 12.52 -3.26 22.73
CA LYS A 390 12.78 -2.80 24.10
C LYS A 390 13.09 -1.31 24.15
N ASP A 391 13.83 -0.77 23.14
CA ASP A 391 14.08 0.68 23.05
C ASP A 391 12.77 1.46 22.86
N ILE A 392 11.87 0.98 21.98
CA ILE A 392 10.55 1.59 21.78
C ILE A 392 9.77 1.59 23.09
N LYS A 393 9.66 0.42 23.74
CA LYS A 393 8.91 0.27 24.99
C LYS A 393 9.44 1.18 26.10
N LYS A 394 10.77 1.32 26.22
CA LYS A 394 11.40 2.27 27.14
C LYS A 394 10.90 3.71 26.90
N TYR A 395 10.86 4.17 25.66
CA TYR A 395 10.38 5.52 25.35
C TYR A 395 8.87 5.66 25.56
N GLU A 396 8.09 4.62 25.31
CA GLU A 396 6.66 4.60 25.63
C GLU A 396 6.41 4.72 27.16
N GLU A 397 7.19 4.03 27.98
CA GLU A 397 7.13 4.11 29.44
C GLU A 397 7.53 5.51 29.94
N ILE A 398 8.57 6.11 29.36
CA ILE A 398 8.97 7.50 29.67
C ILE A 398 7.84 8.48 29.32
N TYR A 399 7.19 8.31 28.17
CA TYR A 399 6.07 9.14 27.77
C TYR A 399 4.92 9.07 28.80
N ILE A 400 4.53 7.86 29.20
CA ILE A 400 3.45 7.64 30.17
C ILE A 400 3.79 8.30 31.52
N ASN A 401 5.01 8.10 32.01
CA ASN A 401 5.48 8.71 33.24
C ASN A 401 5.51 10.25 33.19
N ASN A 402 5.89 10.82 32.06
CA ASN A 402 5.90 12.28 31.89
C ASN A 402 4.47 12.87 31.89
N ILE A 403 3.49 12.17 31.26
CA ILE A 403 2.10 12.59 31.29
C ILE A 403 1.56 12.53 32.72
N ASN A 404 1.80 11.43 33.44
CA ASN A 404 1.32 11.24 34.81
C ASN A 404 1.90 12.30 35.78
N ASN A 405 3.06 12.86 35.47
CA ASN A 405 3.74 13.88 36.27
C ASN A 405 3.46 15.32 35.74
N ASN A 406 2.47 15.51 34.84
CA ASN A 406 2.05 16.80 34.28
C ASN A 406 3.24 17.63 33.73
N LYS A 407 4.19 16.98 33.02
CA LYS A 407 5.31 17.70 32.38
C LYS A 407 4.83 18.36 31.08
N ASP A 408 4.56 19.64 31.13
CA ASP A 408 4.04 20.46 30.01
C ASP A 408 4.91 20.42 28.75
N GLU A 409 6.24 20.30 28.89
CA GLU A 409 7.16 20.19 27.75
C GLU A 409 6.82 19.02 26.82
N VAL A 410 6.36 17.87 27.36
CA VAL A 410 6.02 16.71 26.54
C VAL A 410 4.70 16.94 25.81
N MET A 411 3.76 17.66 26.45
CA MET A 411 2.46 17.97 25.86
C MET A 411 2.62 18.92 24.68
N ILE A 412 3.51 19.93 24.76
CA ILE A 412 3.80 20.86 23.67
C ILE A 412 4.40 20.15 22.45
N LEU A 413 5.25 19.14 22.68
CA LEU A 413 5.96 18.43 21.61
C LEU A 413 5.05 17.49 20.78
N VAL A 414 3.89 17.08 21.31
CA VAL A 414 3.02 16.06 20.71
C VAL A 414 1.54 16.44 20.68
N ASN A 415 1.18 17.67 21.00
CA ASN A 415 -0.19 18.15 20.86
C ASN A 415 -0.54 18.40 19.40
N PHE A 416 -1.78 18.02 19.03
CA PHE A 416 -2.42 18.28 17.74
C PHE A 416 -3.28 19.54 17.84
#